data_b99e5345754c814bd39137f1764aba51
#
_entry.id   b99e5345754c814bd39137f1764aba51
#
_cell.length_a   1.000
_cell.length_b   1.000
_cell.length_c   1.000
_cell.angle_alpha   90.00
_cell.angle_beta   90.00
_cell.angle_gamma   90.00
#
_symmetry.space_group_name_H-M   'P 1'
#
loop_
_entity.id
_entity.type
_entity.pdbx_description
1 polymer ?
#
loop_
_entity_poly.entity_id
_entity_poly.type
_entity_poly.pdbx_seq_one_letter_code
_entity_poly.pdbx_strand_id
1 'polypeptide(L)'
;MRHKKIICSILVVVALVTTAVVVLLSRGGNGYMNVIPPRVKALVAVELSKIGVGDVPGIDFSRKAYLFETSDGSFGLVAAVDSKSDVESYFESLQKSGKATKTVERKGYLFTVINDNFVVGLSSSALLVMGPAVADEQASIQRKMVKYLSCDEDAVSASPLFSHLSTLEGPVAIVAQADALPEKFVMPLTLGAPRGTKADQLLLSATMDITGECLTLKCSTFSFDDKINSALKASHSKLRPLTDKHLATISADNLLSVACNVKGTDFVELLRSNESLRTMLIGINTAIDIDKMLRGVDGDLIMSLPSLGDKLHLSLLADASDVSWQQDVDYWKKSCPAGTQIESCGRDSYMLKGTDFDACFGVKDGKLLYVVPSLESVLNVGTKALRPLSPAVIEQVKGSRFVAVLSLSSATRQKPELSVVSSFLPNLKTIVLKIE
;
A
#
# COMPACT_ATOMS: atom_id res chain seq x y z
N MET A 1 -13.57 -1.89 18.34
CA MET A 1 -13.95 -3.02 17.48
C MET A 1 -13.58 -2.83 15.99
N ARG A 2 -13.69 -1.63 15.40
CA ARG A 2 -13.30 -1.36 13.98
C ARG A 2 -11.82 -1.59 13.67
N HIS A 3 -10.89 -1.29 14.57
CA HIS A 3 -9.44 -1.50 14.35
C HIS A 3 -9.02 -2.97 14.27
N LYS A 4 -9.73 -3.89 14.93
CA LYS A 4 -9.48 -5.34 14.79
C LYS A 4 -9.81 -5.85 13.39
N LYS A 5 -10.84 -5.30 12.73
CA LYS A 5 -11.21 -5.70 11.36
C LYS A 5 -10.16 -5.28 10.32
N ILE A 6 -9.53 -4.11 10.47
CA ILE A 6 -8.51 -3.60 9.53
C ILE A 6 -7.20 -4.39 9.65
N ILE A 7 -6.78 -4.70 10.88
CA ILE A 7 -5.62 -5.58 11.13
C ILE A 7 -5.94 -7.00 10.66
N CYS A 8 -7.17 -7.50 10.87
CA CYS A 8 -7.62 -8.75 10.28
C CYS A 8 -7.61 -8.71 8.74
N SER A 9 -8.00 -7.63 8.07
CA SER A 9 -7.99 -7.59 6.59
C SER A 9 -6.58 -7.60 6.03
N ILE A 10 -5.62 -6.87 6.61
CA ILE A 10 -4.21 -6.93 6.20
C ILE A 10 -3.57 -8.25 6.62
N LEU A 11 -3.86 -8.76 7.82
CA LEU A 11 -3.43 -10.09 8.28
C LEU A 11 -4.13 -11.21 7.51
N VAL A 12 -5.36 -11.01 7.05
CA VAL A 12 -6.09 -11.97 6.20
C VAL A 12 -5.55 -11.93 4.77
N VAL A 13 -5.18 -10.80 4.20
CA VAL A 13 -4.48 -10.74 2.91
C VAL A 13 -3.08 -11.36 3.04
N VAL A 14 -2.33 -11.06 4.10
CA VAL A 14 -1.03 -11.68 4.37
C VAL A 14 -1.19 -13.14 4.81
N ALA A 15 -2.17 -13.50 5.64
CA ALA A 15 -2.43 -14.90 6.03
C ALA A 15 -3.15 -15.70 4.94
N LEU A 16 -3.95 -15.08 4.06
CA LEU A 16 -4.47 -15.73 2.85
C LEU A 16 -3.34 -15.94 1.84
N VAL A 17 -2.46 -14.97 1.64
CA VAL A 17 -1.23 -15.18 0.87
C VAL A 17 -0.40 -16.30 1.51
N THR A 18 -0.28 -16.40 2.81
CA THR A 18 0.53 -17.40 3.49
C THR A 18 -0.15 -18.72 3.73
N THR A 19 -1.49 -18.77 3.90
CA THR A 19 -2.23 -20.06 3.96
C THR A 19 -2.48 -20.59 2.55
N ALA A 20 -2.67 -19.70 1.57
CA ALA A 20 -2.74 -20.04 0.16
C ALA A 20 -1.39 -20.53 -0.38
N VAL A 21 -0.32 -19.95 0.18
CA VAL A 21 1.06 -20.28 -0.05
C VAL A 21 1.39 -21.74 0.35
N VAL A 22 0.69 -22.31 1.29
CA VAL A 22 0.87 -23.72 1.74
C VAL A 22 0.16 -24.74 0.85
N VAL A 23 -0.65 -24.33 -0.15
CA VAL A 23 -1.62 -25.22 -0.82
C VAL A 23 -1.43 -25.39 -2.33
N LEU A 24 -0.25 -25.33 -3.02
CA LEU A 24 -0.30 -25.33 -4.50
C LEU A 24 0.83 -26.04 -5.26
N LEU A 25 0.55 -27.06 -6.10
CA LEU A 25 1.34 -27.52 -7.27
C LEU A 25 0.62 -28.40 -8.31
N SER A 26 0.88 -28.13 -9.58
CA SER A 26 1.03 -28.79 -10.89
C SER A 26 -0.13 -28.75 -11.94
N ARG A 27 0.07 -29.16 -13.18
CA ARG A 27 -0.50 -28.77 -14.49
C ARG A 27 -1.99 -29.07 -14.81
N GLY A 28 -2.77 -28.10 -15.28
CA GLY A 28 -4.13 -28.23 -15.81
C GLY A 28 -4.57 -27.08 -16.75
N GLY A 29 -5.62 -27.23 -17.56
CA GLY A 29 -6.08 -26.24 -18.55
C GLY A 29 -6.53 -24.88 -17.99
N ASN A 30 -6.67 -23.82 -18.84
CA ASN A 30 -7.02 -22.46 -18.40
C ASN A 30 -8.41 -22.32 -17.75
N GLY A 31 -9.23 -23.37 -17.73
CA GLY A 31 -10.59 -23.36 -17.18
C GLY A 31 -10.70 -23.12 -15.68
N TYR A 32 -9.60 -23.21 -14.91
CA TYR A 32 -9.65 -22.92 -13.46
C TYR A 32 -9.98 -21.46 -13.13
N MET A 33 -9.69 -20.52 -14.05
CA MET A 33 -10.01 -19.11 -13.86
C MET A 33 -11.50 -18.81 -13.95
N ASN A 34 -12.27 -19.66 -14.63
CA ASN A 34 -13.73 -19.50 -14.76
C ASN A 34 -14.46 -19.54 -13.41
N VAL A 35 -13.78 -20.06 -12.37
CA VAL A 35 -14.26 -20.08 -10.98
C VAL A 35 -14.25 -18.67 -10.34
N ILE A 36 -13.48 -17.72 -10.91
CA ILE A 36 -13.46 -16.35 -10.41
C ILE A 36 -14.77 -15.65 -10.76
N PRO A 37 -15.49 -15.07 -9.80
CA PRO A 37 -16.73 -14.36 -10.09
C PRO A 37 -16.51 -13.18 -11.05
N PRO A 38 -17.43 -12.90 -11.97
CA PRO A 38 -17.29 -11.80 -12.94
C PRO A 38 -17.35 -10.40 -12.29
N ARG A 39 -17.92 -10.31 -11.08
CA ARG A 39 -18.04 -9.05 -10.32
C ARG A 39 -17.21 -9.13 -9.05
N VAL A 40 -15.96 -8.71 -9.17
CA VAL A 40 -15.02 -8.59 -8.05
C VAL A 40 -14.63 -7.13 -7.85
N LYS A 41 -14.34 -6.74 -6.61
CA LYS A 41 -13.84 -5.41 -6.26
C LYS A 41 -12.30 -5.35 -6.28
N ALA A 42 -11.68 -6.47 -5.99
CA ALA A 42 -10.23 -6.61 -6.04
C ALA A 42 -9.86 -7.95 -6.64
N LEU A 43 -8.76 -7.96 -7.38
CA LEU A 43 -8.19 -9.14 -8.00
C LEU A 43 -6.66 -9.07 -7.93
N VAL A 44 -6.06 -10.14 -7.44
CA VAL A 44 -4.61 -10.28 -7.32
C VAL A 44 -4.17 -11.53 -8.07
N ALA A 45 -3.20 -11.40 -8.96
CA ALA A 45 -2.52 -12.51 -9.60
C ALA A 45 -1.17 -12.76 -8.94
N VAL A 46 -0.85 -14.00 -8.63
CA VAL A 46 0.36 -14.39 -7.92
C VAL A 46 1.07 -15.50 -8.70
N GLU A 47 2.32 -15.26 -9.10
CA GLU A 47 3.22 -16.28 -9.67
C GLU A 47 3.87 -17.07 -8.53
N LEU A 48 3.28 -18.19 -8.19
CA LEU A 48 3.64 -18.97 -7.00
C LEU A 48 5.08 -19.45 -7.00
N SER A 49 5.60 -19.85 -8.18
CA SER A 49 6.99 -20.26 -8.37
C SER A 49 8.03 -19.19 -7.99
N LYS A 50 7.64 -17.91 -8.00
CA LYS A 50 8.56 -16.79 -7.72
C LYS A 50 8.51 -16.29 -6.29
N ILE A 51 7.50 -16.67 -5.50
CA ILE A 51 7.36 -16.19 -4.12
C ILE A 51 7.84 -17.19 -3.04
N GLY A 52 8.48 -18.27 -3.46
CA GLY A 52 9.18 -19.19 -2.54
C GLY A 52 8.26 -20.00 -1.62
N VAL A 53 7.09 -20.33 -2.10
CA VAL A 53 6.09 -21.10 -1.37
C VAL A 53 6.40 -22.58 -1.39
N GLY A 54 6.18 -23.27 -0.27
CA GLY A 54 6.34 -24.72 -0.16
C GLY A 54 5.35 -25.49 -1.03
N ASP A 55 5.76 -26.68 -1.49
CA ASP A 55 5.00 -27.53 -2.38
C ASP A 55 3.76 -28.15 -1.72
N VAL A 56 2.61 -28.07 -2.39
CA VAL A 56 1.41 -28.82 -2.02
C VAL A 56 1.06 -29.80 -3.13
N PRO A 57 0.93 -31.10 -2.80
CA PRO A 57 0.67 -32.13 -3.80
C PRO A 57 -0.61 -31.85 -4.61
N GLY A 58 -0.53 -31.94 -5.92
CA GLY A 58 -1.66 -31.95 -6.84
C GLY A 58 -2.08 -30.59 -7.41
N ILE A 59 -1.31 -29.52 -7.22
CA ILE A 59 -1.61 -28.19 -7.76
C ILE A 59 -0.48 -27.60 -8.63
N ASP A 60 -0.80 -26.71 -9.61
CA ASP A 60 0.13 -26.18 -10.63
C ASP A 60 0.87 -24.89 -10.24
N PHE A 61 2.15 -24.97 -9.85
CA PHE A 61 3.01 -23.81 -9.58
C PHE A 61 3.51 -23.06 -10.81
N SER A 62 3.39 -23.66 -11.97
CA SER A 62 3.74 -22.96 -13.20
C SER A 62 2.67 -21.94 -13.60
N ARG A 63 1.50 -21.99 -12.98
CA ARG A 63 0.36 -21.10 -13.21
C ARG A 63 0.22 -20.07 -12.10
N LYS A 64 -0.45 -18.97 -12.44
CA LYS A 64 -0.81 -17.95 -11.47
C LYS A 64 -1.96 -18.44 -10.59
N ALA A 65 -1.88 -18.21 -9.29
CA ALA A 65 -3.05 -18.22 -8.43
C ALA A 65 -3.70 -16.85 -8.43
N TYR A 66 -5.01 -16.81 -8.16
CA TYR A 66 -5.77 -15.55 -8.11
C TYR A 66 -6.47 -15.43 -6.76
N LEU A 67 -6.24 -14.29 -6.09
CA LEU A 67 -7.07 -13.89 -4.96
C LEU A 67 -8.08 -12.84 -5.43
N PHE A 68 -9.28 -12.88 -4.87
CA PHE A 68 -10.31 -11.93 -5.23
C PHE A 68 -11.16 -11.53 -4.02
N GLU A 69 -11.71 -10.33 -4.08
CA GLU A 69 -12.76 -9.86 -3.18
C GLU A 69 -14.02 -9.61 -3.98
N THR A 70 -15.11 -10.22 -3.55
CA THR A 70 -16.42 -10.03 -4.17
C THR A 70 -17.09 -8.74 -3.68
N SER A 71 -18.12 -8.27 -4.39
CA SER A 71 -18.88 -7.06 -4.02
C SER A 71 -19.55 -7.14 -2.65
N ASP A 72 -19.79 -8.33 -2.11
CA ASP A 72 -20.33 -8.55 -0.76
C ASP A 72 -19.25 -8.73 0.32
N GLY A 73 -17.97 -8.49 -0.03
CA GLY A 73 -16.85 -8.55 0.90
C GLY A 73 -16.36 -9.97 1.23
N SER A 74 -16.77 -10.98 0.45
CA SER A 74 -16.21 -12.34 0.60
C SER A 74 -14.87 -12.44 -0.12
N PHE A 75 -13.88 -13.00 0.55
CA PHE A 75 -12.57 -13.28 -0.05
C PHE A 75 -12.51 -14.69 -0.60
N GLY A 76 -11.83 -14.83 -1.73
CA GLY A 76 -11.56 -16.12 -2.33
C GLY A 76 -10.16 -16.21 -2.93
N LEU A 77 -9.70 -17.45 -3.06
CA LEU A 77 -8.46 -17.80 -3.75
C LEU A 77 -8.75 -18.96 -4.69
N VAL A 78 -8.27 -18.81 -5.91
CA VAL A 78 -8.36 -19.84 -6.95
C VAL A 78 -6.97 -20.27 -7.38
N ALA A 79 -6.81 -21.58 -7.53
CA ALA A 79 -5.60 -22.14 -8.09
C ALA A 79 -5.90 -23.30 -9.03
N ALA A 80 -5.01 -23.51 -9.99
CA ALA A 80 -5.10 -24.63 -10.92
C ALA A 80 -4.78 -25.97 -10.24
N VAL A 81 -5.58 -26.99 -10.53
CA VAL A 81 -5.38 -28.38 -10.07
C VAL A 81 -4.87 -29.22 -11.24
N ASP A 82 -3.83 -30.01 -10.98
CA ASP A 82 -3.28 -31.00 -11.92
C ASP A 82 -3.67 -32.44 -11.54
N SER A 83 -3.49 -32.75 -10.27
CA SER A 83 -3.85 -34.07 -9.74
C SER A 83 -4.87 -33.93 -8.62
N LYS A 84 -6.14 -34.16 -8.96
CA LYS A 84 -7.22 -34.14 -7.97
C LYS A 84 -6.99 -35.17 -6.85
N SER A 85 -6.48 -36.37 -7.19
CA SER A 85 -6.19 -37.47 -6.24
C SER A 85 -5.11 -37.06 -5.21
N ASP A 86 -4.10 -36.31 -5.63
CA ASP A 86 -3.04 -35.90 -4.73
C ASP A 86 -3.54 -34.81 -3.76
N VAL A 87 -4.39 -33.87 -4.22
CA VAL A 87 -5.08 -32.90 -3.35
C VAL A 87 -6.00 -33.62 -2.35
N GLU A 88 -6.75 -34.65 -2.79
CA GLU A 88 -7.59 -35.45 -1.90
C GLU A 88 -6.76 -36.14 -0.82
N SER A 89 -5.65 -36.77 -1.19
CA SER A 89 -4.71 -37.41 -0.25
C SER A 89 -4.12 -36.40 0.73
N TYR A 90 -3.85 -35.17 0.25
CA TYR A 90 -3.39 -34.08 1.11
C TYR A 90 -4.48 -33.67 2.11
N PHE A 91 -5.74 -33.55 1.70
CA PHE A 91 -6.86 -33.28 2.62
C PHE A 91 -7.00 -34.34 3.70
N GLU A 92 -6.84 -35.63 3.34
CA GLU A 92 -6.84 -36.72 4.31
C GLU A 92 -5.70 -36.56 5.34
N SER A 93 -4.51 -36.10 4.92
CA SER A 93 -3.40 -35.87 5.82
C SER A 93 -3.67 -34.72 6.79
N LEU A 94 -4.29 -33.64 6.30
CA LEU A 94 -4.73 -32.51 7.14
C LEU A 94 -5.84 -32.93 8.12
N GLN A 95 -6.76 -33.78 7.68
CA GLN A 95 -7.79 -34.33 8.56
C GLN A 95 -7.18 -35.18 9.69
N LYS A 96 -6.25 -36.08 9.35
CA LYS A 96 -5.52 -36.91 10.33
C LYS A 96 -4.75 -36.08 11.36
N SER A 97 -4.24 -34.89 10.94
CA SER A 97 -3.55 -33.95 11.83
C SER A 97 -4.48 -32.98 12.58
N GLY A 98 -5.81 -33.11 12.42
CA GLY A 98 -6.80 -32.25 13.04
C GLY A 98 -6.88 -30.82 12.47
N LYS A 99 -6.25 -30.55 11.31
CA LYS A 99 -6.23 -29.23 10.65
C LYS A 99 -7.37 -29.06 9.65
N ALA A 100 -8.06 -30.10 9.27
CA ALA A 100 -9.19 -30.06 8.36
C ALA A 100 -10.35 -30.94 8.85
N THR A 101 -11.57 -30.55 8.48
CA THR A 101 -12.77 -31.38 8.70
C THR A 101 -12.82 -32.54 7.70
N LYS A 102 -13.71 -33.49 7.98
CA LYS A 102 -13.98 -34.60 7.02
C LYS A 102 -14.47 -34.01 5.69
N THR A 103 -13.93 -34.54 4.59
CA THR A 103 -14.33 -34.18 3.24
C THR A 103 -15.77 -34.57 2.96
N VAL A 104 -16.56 -33.71 2.37
CA VAL A 104 -17.95 -33.91 1.99
C VAL A 104 -18.12 -33.61 0.51
N GLU A 105 -18.76 -34.52 -0.24
CA GLU A 105 -19.11 -34.29 -1.63
C GLU A 105 -20.48 -33.59 -1.76
N ARG A 106 -20.52 -32.55 -2.60
CA ARG A 106 -21.76 -31.85 -2.98
C ARG A 106 -21.72 -31.47 -4.45
N LYS A 107 -22.71 -31.93 -5.20
CA LYS A 107 -22.85 -31.68 -6.65
C LYS A 107 -21.58 -31.98 -7.47
N GLY A 108 -20.87 -33.05 -7.13
CA GLY A 108 -19.65 -33.48 -7.81
C GLY A 108 -18.37 -32.77 -7.39
N TYR A 109 -18.45 -31.82 -6.44
CA TYR A 109 -17.31 -31.11 -5.85
C TYR A 109 -17.03 -31.60 -4.44
N LEU A 110 -15.75 -31.67 -4.07
CA LEU A 110 -15.35 -32.03 -2.73
C LEU A 110 -15.16 -30.78 -1.88
N PHE A 111 -15.65 -30.79 -0.65
CA PHE A 111 -15.52 -29.70 0.31
C PHE A 111 -14.90 -30.17 1.61
N THR A 112 -14.04 -29.33 2.17
CA THR A 112 -13.53 -29.46 3.54
C THR A 112 -13.40 -28.05 4.16
N VAL A 113 -13.24 -27.99 5.48
CA VAL A 113 -12.94 -26.74 6.19
C VAL A 113 -11.57 -26.88 6.82
N ILE A 114 -10.69 -25.92 6.56
CA ILE A 114 -9.32 -25.87 7.09
C ILE A 114 -9.25 -24.81 8.19
N ASN A 115 -8.58 -25.16 9.28
CA ASN A 115 -8.39 -24.30 10.47
C ASN A 115 -9.70 -23.67 10.96
N ASP A 116 -10.81 -24.40 10.88
CA ASP A 116 -12.16 -24.04 11.35
C ASP A 116 -12.82 -22.85 10.66
N ASN A 117 -12.15 -22.14 9.77
CA ASN A 117 -12.66 -20.90 9.20
C ASN A 117 -12.43 -20.70 7.70
N PHE A 118 -11.73 -21.61 7.01
CA PHE A 118 -11.57 -21.56 5.55
C PHE A 118 -12.28 -22.73 4.89
N VAL A 119 -13.28 -22.41 4.08
CA VAL A 119 -13.98 -23.42 3.27
C VAL A 119 -13.20 -23.65 1.99
N VAL A 120 -12.86 -24.89 1.72
CA VAL A 120 -12.12 -25.31 0.52
C VAL A 120 -13.03 -26.17 -0.34
N GLY A 121 -13.11 -25.83 -1.63
CA GLY A 121 -13.83 -26.59 -2.64
C GLY A 121 -12.88 -27.05 -3.74
N LEU A 122 -12.99 -28.30 -4.16
CA LEU A 122 -12.13 -28.92 -5.16
C LEU A 122 -12.96 -29.44 -6.33
N SER A 123 -12.58 -29.02 -7.56
CA SER A 123 -13.03 -29.59 -8.82
C SER A 123 -11.91 -30.42 -9.48
N SER A 124 -12.11 -30.86 -10.70
CA SER A 124 -11.07 -31.54 -11.50
C SER A 124 -9.95 -30.58 -11.98
N SER A 125 -10.23 -29.28 -12.06
CA SER A 125 -9.31 -28.29 -12.64
C SER A 125 -8.98 -27.13 -11.72
N ALA A 126 -9.72 -26.92 -10.62
CA ALA A 126 -9.60 -25.79 -9.73
C ALA A 126 -9.72 -26.16 -8.26
N LEU A 127 -8.89 -25.54 -7.44
CA LEU A 127 -9.05 -25.42 -6.01
C LEU A 127 -9.57 -24.01 -5.72
N LEU A 128 -10.69 -23.92 -5.01
CA LEU A 128 -11.27 -22.67 -4.53
C LEU A 128 -11.25 -22.65 -3.01
N VAL A 129 -10.64 -21.63 -2.41
CA VAL A 129 -10.68 -21.39 -0.97
C VAL A 129 -11.47 -20.12 -0.72
N MET A 130 -12.41 -20.13 0.23
CA MET A 130 -13.15 -18.93 0.64
C MET A 130 -13.20 -18.81 2.16
N GLY A 131 -13.09 -17.59 2.66
CA GLY A 131 -13.11 -17.29 4.08
C GLY A 131 -12.39 -15.97 4.40
N PRO A 132 -12.16 -15.68 5.70
CA PRO A 132 -12.56 -16.49 6.86
C PRO A 132 -14.08 -16.47 7.11
N ALA A 133 -14.63 -17.58 7.59
CA ALA A 133 -16.05 -17.74 7.87
C ALA A 133 -16.25 -18.40 9.23
N VAL A 134 -17.22 -17.92 10.00
CA VAL A 134 -17.68 -18.61 11.20
C VAL A 134 -18.51 -19.84 10.83
N ALA A 135 -18.66 -20.80 11.75
CA ALA A 135 -19.30 -22.08 11.50
C ALA A 135 -20.69 -21.96 10.84
N ASP A 136 -21.49 -20.99 11.28
CA ASP A 136 -22.85 -20.75 10.76
C ASP A 136 -22.88 -20.25 9.30
N GLU A 137 -21.81 -19.61 8.86
CA GLU A 137 -21.67 -19.07 7.50
C GLU A 137 -21.12 -20.08 6.50
N GLN A 138 -20.41 -21.11 6.96
CA GLN A 138 -19.72 -22.09 6.10
C GLN A 138 -20.65 -22.78 5.11
N ALA A 139 -21.86 -23.15 5.53
CA ALA A 139 -22.85 -23.77 4.64
C ALA A 139 -23.34 -22.80 3.54
N SER A 140 -23.40 -21.50 3.82
CA SER A 140 -23.74 -20.46 2.85
C SER A 140 -22.61 -20.27 1.84
N ILE A 141 -21.37 -20.23 2.33
CA ILE A 141 -20.17 -20.12 1.49
C ILE A 141 -20.05 -21.34 0.57
N GLN A 142 -20.26 -22.57 1.06
CA GLN A 142 -20.25 -23.76 0.21
C GLN A 142 -21.26 -23.68 -0.93
N ARG A 143 -22.48 -23.17 -0.66
CA ARG A 143 -23.49 -22.97 -1.72
C ARG A 143 -23.06 -21.96 -2.76
N LYS A 144 -22.38 -20.88 -2.33
CA LYS A 144 -21.79 -19.87 -3.22
C LYS A 144 -20.66 -20.47 -4.07
N MET A 145 -19.76 -21.23 -3.44
CA MET A 145 -18.66 -21.91 -4.11
C MET A 145 -19.12 -22.90 -5.16
N VAL A 146 -20.21 -23.65 -4.91
CA VAL A 146 -20.79 -24.54 -5.94
C VAL A 146 -21.15 -23.77 -7.21
N LYS A 147 -21.72 -22.54 -7.09
CA LYS A 147 -22.03 -21.71 -8.25
C LYS A 147 -20.79 -21.30 -9.02
N TYR A 148 -19.71 -20.97 -8.29
CA TYR A 148 -18.44 -20.56 -8.90
C TYR A 148 -17.74 -21.74 -9.57
N LEU A 149 -17.68 -22.91 -8.89
CA LEU A 149 -17.05 -24.12 -9.43
C LEU A 149 -17.81 -24.71 -10.62
N SER A 150 -19.11 -24.45 -10.76
CA SER A 150 -19.94 -24.91 -11.88
C SER A 150 -20.01 -23.92 -13.04
N CYS A 151 -19.24 -22.83 -13.01
CA CYS A 151 -19.25 -21.84 -14.08
C CYS A 151 -18.35 -22.33 -15.23
N ASP A 152 -18.98 -22.68 -16.35
CA ASP A 152 -18.29 -23.11 -17.57
C ASP A 152 -18.00 -21.93 -18.53
N GLU A 153 -18.58 -20.75 -18.28
CA GLU A 153 -18.39 -19.58 -19.09
C GLU A 153 -17.11 -18.83 -18.67
N ASP A 154 -16.34 -18.38 -19.64
CA ASP A 154 -15.15 -17.53 -19.43
C ASP A 154 -15.56 -16.09 -19.06
N ALA A 155 -16.38 -15.98 -18.01
CA ALA A 155 -16.95 -14.71 -17.57
C ALA A 155 -15.91 -13.77 -16.94
N VAL A 156 -14.80 -14.31 -16.45
CA VAL A 156 -13.75 -13.50 -15.83
C VAL A 156 -12.92 -12.74 -16.85
N SER A 157 -12.65 -13.33 -18.02
CA SER A 157 -11.89 -12.65 -19.08
C SER A 157 -12.64 -11.46 -19.69
N ALA A 158 -13.97 -11.43 -19.58
CA ALA A 158 -14.79 -10.28 -19.92
C ALA A 158 -14.77 -9.17 -18.85
N SER A 159 -14.20 -9.44 -17.67
CA SER A 159 -14.10 -8.43 -16.59
C SER A 159 -13.04 -7.37 -16.94
N PRO A 160 -13.38 -6.06 -16.90
CA PRO A 160 -12.38 -5.00 -17.10
C PRO A 160 -11.22 -5.06 -16.11
N LEU A 161 -11.46 -5.48 -14.85
CA LEU A 161 -10.42 -5.66 -13.86
C LEU A 161 -9.43 -6.75 -14.28
N PHE A 162 -9.93 -7.89 -14.74
CA PHE A 162 -9.09 -9.00 -15.20
C PHE A 162 -8.29 -8.62 -16.46
N SER A 163 -8.94 -7.94 -17.42
CA SER A 163 -8.28 -7.43 -18.61
C SER A 163 -7.12 -6.49 -18.25
N HIS A 164 -7.33 -5.58 -17.29
CA HIS A 164 -6.26 -4.70 -16.83
C HIS A 164 -5.18 -5.46 -16.05
N LEU A 165 -5.57 -6.39 -15.15
CA LEU A 165 -4.63 -7.23 -14.38
C LEU A 165 -3.70 -8.01 -15.31
N SER A 166 -4.21 -8.52 -16.44
CA SER A 166 -3.43 -9.31 -17.38
C SER A 166 -2.35 -8.52 -18.12
N THR A 167 -2.43 -7.18 -18.12
CA THR A 167 -1.40 -6.30 -18.70
C THR A 167 -0.26 -6.01 -17.73
N LEU A 168 -0.42 -6.36 -16.44
CA LEU A 168 0.58 -6.08 -15.42
C LEU A 168 1.61 -7.23 -15.36
N GLU A 169 2.89 -6.85 -15.34
CA GLU A 169 4.02 -7.77 -15.25
C GLU A 169 4.58 -7.79 -13.83
N GLY A 170 4.97 -8.97 -13.35
CA GLY A 170 5.58 -9.14 -12.04
C GLY A 170 5.10 -10.39 -11.31
N PRO A 171 5.81 -10.83 -10.26
CA PRO A 171 5.45 -12.01 -9.47
C PRO A 171 4.12 -11.86 -8.73
N VAL A 172 3.74 -10.63 -8.40
CA VAL A 172 2.42 -10.29 -7.88
C VAL A 172 1.90 -9.06 -8.60
N ALA A 173 0.69 -9.17 -9.14
CA ALA A 173 -0.03 -8.06 -9.77
C ALA A 173 -1.39 -7.88 -9.08
N ILE A 174 -1.80 -6.65 -8.87
CA ILE A 174 -2.99 -6.28 -8.10
C ILE A 174 -3.80 -5.27 -8.92
N VAL A 175 -5.11 -5.47 -8.98
CA VAL A 175 -6.07 -4.44 -9.41
C VAL A 175 -7.21 -4.42 -8.42
N ALA A 176 -7.53 -3.26 -7.86
CA ALA A 176 -8.58 -3.12 -6.86
C ALA A 176 -9.35 -1.82 -7.04
N GLN A 177 -10.64 -1.84 -6.77
CA GLN A 177 -11.42 -0.62 -6.56
C GLN A 177 -10.97 0.05 -5.24
N ALA A 178 -10.93 1.38 -5.21
CA ALA A 178 -10.47 2.08 -4.02
C ALA A 178 -11.35 1.82 -2.79
N ASP A 179 -12.65 1.53 -2.98
CA ASP A 179 -13.59 1.18 -1.89
C ASP A 179 -13.38 -0.24 -1.31
N ALA A 180 -12.60 -1.09 -1.98
CA ALA A 180 -12.13 -2.37 -1.42
C ALA A 180 -10.99 -2.18 -0.41
N LEU A 181 -10.34 -1.00 -0.41
CA LEU A 181 -9.21 -0.72 0.46
C LEU A 181 -9.69 -0.07 1.78
N PRO A 182 -8.94 -0.26 2.88
CA PRO A 182 -9.22 0.48 4.12
C PRO A 182 -9.20 2.00 3.87
N GLU A 183 -10.17 2.73 4.45
CA GLU A 183 -10.38 4.17 4.25
C GLU A 183 -9.10 5.03 4.34
N LYS A 184 -8.17 4.64 5.22
CA LYS A 184 -6.88 5.32 5.39
C LYS A 184 -5.98 5.28 4.15
N PHE A 185 -6.15 4.27 3.29
CA PHE A 185 -5.39 4.13 2.05
C PHE A 185 -6.12 4.73 0.84
N VAL A 186 -7.43 5.00 0.97
CA VAL A 186 -8.21 5.61 -0.12
C VAL A 186 -7.78 7.05 -0.37
N MET A 187 -7.53 7.81 0.68
CA MET A 187 -7.19 9.24 0.58
C MET A 187 -6.00 9.55 -0.35
N PRO A 188 -4.83 8.88 -0.23
CA PRO A 188 -3.74 9.10 -1.18
C PRO A 188 -4.10 8.73 -2.63
N LEU A 189 -4.96 7.72 -2.82
CA LEU A 189 -5.38 7.25 -4.14
C LEU A 189 -6.35 8.22 -4.83
N THR A 190 -7.04 9.06 -4.08
CA THR A 190 -7.95 10.09 -4.62
C THR A 190 -7.21 11.36 -5.04
N LEU A 191 -5.88 11.44 -4.83
CA LEU A 191 -5.10 12.60 -5.19
C LEU A 191 -5.14 12.85 -6.69
N GLY A 192 -5.62 14.02 -7.09
CA GLY A 192 -5.78 14.40 -8.49
C GLY A 192 -7.10 13.99 -9.13
N ALA A 193 -7.94 13.22 -8.46
CA ALA A 193 -9.29 12.93 -8.94
C ALA A 193 -10.17 14.19 -8.90
N PRO A 194 -11.12 14.36 -9.84
CA PRO A 194 -12.10 15.43 -9.81
C PRO A 194 -12.92 15.42 -8.52
N ARG A 195 -13.37 16.59 -8.07
CA ARG A 195 -14.25 16.69 -6.91
C ARG A 195 -15.53 15.90 -7.11
N GLY A 196 -15.95 15.17 -6.09
CA GLY A 196 -17.15 14.33 -6.12
C GLY A 196 -16.94 12.95 -6.77
N THR A 197 -15.73 12.61 -7.19
CA THR A 197 -15.41 11.24 -7.63
C THR A 197 -15.62 10.26 -6.48
N LYS A 198 -16.40 9.21 -6.72
CA LYS A 198 -16.65 8.16 -5.73
C LYS A 198 -15.50 7.16 -5.69
N ALA A 199 -15.28 6.52 -4.54
CA ALA A 199 -14.21 5.54 -4.36
C ALA A 199 -14.35 4.31 -5.27
N ASP A 200 -15.58 3.89 -5.60
CA ASP A 200 -15.86 2.79 -6.53
C ASP A 200 -15.53 3.11 -8.01
N GLN A 201 -15.35 4.39 -8.35
CA GLN A 201 -14.94 4.85 -9.67
C GLN A 201 -13.41 4.92 -9.83
N LEU A 202 -12.67 4.82 -8.72
CA LEU A 202 -11.21 4.84 -8.68
C LEU A 202 -10.67 3.43 -8.55
N LEU A 203 -9.64 3.14 -9.29
CA LEU A 203 -8.95 1.85 -9.26
C LEU A 203 -7.48 2.06 -8.96
N LEU A 204 -6.92 1.14 -8.20
CA LEU A 204 -5.50 0.97 -7.98
C LEU A 204 -5.02 -0.21 -8.81
N SER A 205 -3.95 -0.03 -9.56
CA SER A 205 -3.12 -1.14 -10.02
C SER A 205 -1.79 -1.12 -9.29
N ALA A 206 -1.26 -2.29 -8.96
CA ALA A 206 0.05 -2.41 -8.37
C ALA A 206 0.75 -3.68 -8.84
N THR A 207 2.08 -3.60 -8.98
CA THR A 207 2.94 -4.78 -9.10
C THR A 207 3.91 -4.82 -7.94
N MET A 208 4.24 -6.02 -7.49
CA MET A 208 5.14 -6.23 -6.38
C MET A 208 6.36 -7.01 -6.86
N ASP A 209 7.53 -6.56 -6.46
CA ASP A 209 8.80 -7.24 -6.67
C ASP A 209 9.60 -7.30 -5.36
N ILE A 210 10.35 -8.38 -5.16
CA ILE A 210 11.20 -8.57 -3.98
C ILE A 210 12.63 -8.74 -4.46
N THR A 211 13.47 -7.78 -4.12
CA THR A 211 14.89 -7.79 -4.47
C THR A 211 15.73 -7.67 -3.19
N GLY A 212 16.37 -8.77 -2.79
CA GLY A 212 17.16 -8.81 -1.56
C GLY A 212 16.33 -8.52 -0.31
N GLU A 213 16.62 -7.41 0.38
CA GLU A 213 15.91 -6.98 1.60
C GLU A 213 14.82 -5.92 1.33
N CYS A 214 14.52 -5.65 0.07
CA CYS A 214 13.59 -4.63 -0.37
C CYS A 214 12.39 -5.24 -1.10
N LEU A 215 11.19 -4.90 -0.66
CA LEU A 215 9.94 -5.13 -1.37
C LEU A 215 9.54 -3.83 -2.06
N THR A 216 9.41 -3.85 -3.37
CA THR A 216 8.99 -2.71 -4.17
C THR A 216 7.55 -2.90 -4.66
N LEU A 217 6.70 -1.94 -4.37
CA LEU A 217 5.33 -1.82 -4.89
C LEU A 217 5.31 -0.68 -5.89
N LYS A 218 5.06 -0.98 -7.17
CA LYS A 218 4.80 0.02 -8.21
C LYS A 218 3.30 0.17 -8.34
N CYS A 219 2.79 1.33 -8.00
CA CYS A 219 1.36 1.61 -7.93
C CYS A 219 0.98 2.66 -8.98
N SER A 220 -0.21 2.52 -9.54
CA SER A 220 -0.85 3.53 -10.37
C SER A 220 -2.33 3.62 -10.04
N THR A 221 -2.86 4.83 -10.04
CA THR A 221 -4.29 5.08 -9.86
C THR A 221 -4.92 5.40 -11.21
N PHE A 222 -6.03 4.78 -11.54
CA PHE A 222 -6.73 4.98 -12.80
C PHE A 222 -8.26 4.88 -12.63
N SER A 223 -8.98 5.14 -13.70
CA SER A 223 -10.43 4.96 -13.78
C SER A 223 -10.81 4.43 -15.16
N PHE A 224 -11.92 3.68 -15.23
CA PHE A 224 -12.55 3.32 -16.51
C PHE A 224 -13.40 4.47 -17.07
N ASP A 225 -13.68 5.52 -16.26
CA ASP A 225 -14.24 6.77 -16.76
C ASP A 225 -13.13 7.65 -17.35
N ASP A 226 -13.24 7.99 -18.62
CA ASP A 226 -12.21 8.73 -19.37
C ASP A 226 -11.93 10.12 -18.80
N LYS A 227 -12.94 10.80 -18.23
CA LYS A 227 -12.79 12.15 -17.64
C LYS A 227 -11.98 12.06 -16.35
N ILE A 228 -12.32 11.09 -15.49
CA ILE A 228 -11.61 10.86 -14.24
C ILE A 228 -10.19 10.42 -14.55
N ASN A 229 -10.01 9.47 -15.48
CA ASN A 229 -8.70 8.95 -15.86
C ASN A 229 -7.78 10.04 -16.45
N SER A 230 -8.32 10.91 -17.30
CA SER A 230 -7.58 12.05 -17.85
C SER A 230 -7.16 13.05 -16.79
N ALA A 231 -8.02 13.34 -15.81
CA ALA A 231 -7.70 14.22 -14.69
C ALA A 231 -6.60 13.62 -13.78
N LEU A 232 -6.65 12.33 -13.48
CA LEU A 232 -5.61 11.61 -12.72
C LEU A 232 -4.27 11.71 -13.46
N LYS A 233 -4.22 11.38 -14.75
CA LYS A 233 -2.99 11.49 -15.58
C LYS A 233 -2.43 12.91 -15.60
N ALA A 234 -3.28 13.92 -15.79
CA ALA A 234 -2.87 15.32 -15.75
C ALA A 234 -2.29 15.74 -14.40
N SER A 235 -2.85 15.21 -13.31
CA SER A 235 -2.35 15.49 -11.95
C SER A 235 -1.02 14.78 -11.67
N HIS A 236 -0.87 13.52 -12.06
CA HIS A 236 0.39 12.78 -11.90
C HIS A 236 1.52 13.36 -12.76
N SER A 237 1.20 13.94 -13.94
CA SER A 237 2.21 14.60 -14.79
C SER A 237 2.83 15.84 -14.15
N LYS A 238 2.21 16.44 -13.13
CA LYS A 238 2.76 17.55 -12.35
C LYS A 238 3.93 17.13 -11.43
N LEU A 239 4.04 15.83 -11.13
CA LEU A 239 5.17 15.27 -10.39
C LEU A 239 6.32 15.00 -11.38
N ARG A 240 7.51 15.44 -11.03
CA ARG A 240 8.74 15.27 -11.82
C ARG A 240 9.58 14.13 -11.26
N PRO A 241 10.50 13.54 -12.05
CA PRO A 241 11.44 12.54 -11.54
C PRO A 241 12.30 13.10 -10.41
N LEU A 242 12.45 12.33 -9.32
CA LEU A 242 13.35 12.63 -8.21
C LEU A 242 14.80 12.71 -8.70
N THR A 243 15.55 13.67 -8.15
CA THR A 243 16.99 13.74 -8.32
C THR A 243 17.71 12.91 -7.25
N ASP A 244 19.02 12.69 -7.41
CA ASP A 244 19.82 11.96 -6.40
C ASP A 244 20.26 12.87 -5.23
N LYS A 245 20.03 14.16 -5.36
CA LYS A 245 20.67 15.22 -4.53
C LYS A 245 20.44 15.02 -3.04
N HIS A 246 19.23 14.66 -2.65
CA HIS A 246 18.85 14.59 -1.23
C HIS A 246 18.56 13.16 -0.75
N LEU A 247 18.66 12.12 -1.58
CA LEU A 247 18.34 10.76 -1.17
C LEU A 247 19.22 10.26 -0.03
N ALA A 248 20.48 10.70 0.03
CA ALA A 248 21.40 10.33 1.10
C ALA A 248 21.04 10.96 2.47
N THR A 249 20.15 11.94 2.51
CA THR A 249 19.66 12.53 3.77
C THR A 249 18.56 11.69 4.43
N ILE A 250 17.98 10.75 3.71
CA ILE A 250 16.93 9.85 4.22
C ILE A 250 17.58 8.78 5.11
N SER A 251 17.14 8.72 6.37
CA SER A 251 17.60 7.69 7.29
C SER A 251 16.82 6.38 7.10
N ALA A 252 17.53 5.26 7.08
CA ALA A 252 16.93 3.93 7.11
C ALA A 252 16.21 3.60 8.44
N ASP A 253 16.48 4.37 9.49
CA ASP A 253 15.81 4.24 10.78
C ASP A 253 14.46 4.98 10.85
N ASN A 254 14.14 5.83 9.86
CA ASN A 254 12.82 6.46 9.80
C ASN A 254 11.74 5.39 9.63
N LEU A 255 10.64 5.53 10.38
CA LEU A 255 9.47 4.69 10.18
C LEU A 255 8.94 4.83 8.76
N LEU A 256 8.79 6.07 8.30
CA LEU A 256 8.30 6.40 6.97
C LEU A 256 9.08 7.60 6.43
N SER A 257 9.49 7.53 5.19
CA SER A 257 9.97 8.69 4.44
C SER A 257 9.22 8.77 3.11
N VAL A 258 8.78 9.96 2.75
CA VAL A 258 8.09 10.25 1.49
C VAL A 258 8.93 11.24 0.71
N ALA A 259 9.14 10.99 -0.58
CA ALA A 259 9.88 11.88 -1.45
C ALA A 259 9.14 12.07 -2.78
N CYS A 260 9.16 13.30 -3.29
CA CYS A 260 8.65 13.66 -4.61
C CYS A 260 9.42 14.85 -5.16
N ASN A 261 9.39 15.06 -6.47
CA ASN A 261 9.92 16.26 -7.11
C ASN A 261 8.77 17.08 -7.66
N VAL A 262 8.65 18.34 -7.22
CA VAL A 262 7.47 19.15 -7.48
C VAL A 262 7.83 20.59 -7.82
N LYS A 263 6.92 21.25 -8.57
CA LYS A 263 6.78 22.71 -8.55
C LYS A 263 5.74 23.07 -7.50
N GLY A 264 6.12 23.82 -6.51
CA GLY A 264 5.32 24.07 -5.30
C GLY A 264 3.94 24.65 -5.57
N THR A 265 3.81 25.54 -6.57
CA THR A 265 2.50 26.07 -7.00
C THR A 265 1.55 24.97 -7.42
N ASP A 266 2.02 24.04 -8.27
CA ASP A 266 1.20 22.93 -8.79
C ASP A 266 0.92 21.88 -7.68
N PHE A 267 1.89 21.70 -6.79
CA PHE A 267 1.77 20.78 -5.65
C PHE A 267 0.72 21.25 -4.63
N VAL A 268 0.74 22.53 -4.26
CA VAL A 268 -0.28 23.09 -3.34
C VAL A 268 -1.68 23.01 -3.96
N GLU A 269 -1.81 23.26 -5.26
CA GLU A 269 -3.10 23.06 -5.96
C GLU A 269 -3.57 21.61 -5.93
N LEU A 270 -2.65 20.67 -6.14
CA LEU A 270 -2.93 19.23 -6.08
C LEU A 270 -3.39 18.82 -4.67
N LEU A 271 -2.70 19.25 -3.61
CA LEU A 271 -3.09 19.00 -2.22
C LEU A 271 -4.47 19.61 -1.90
N ARG A 272 -4.72 20.83 -2.35
CA ARG A 272 -6.01 21.52 -2.12
C ARG A 272 -7.18 20.94 -2.93
N SER A 273 -6.91 20.21 -3.99
CA SER A 273 -7.95 19.50 -4.76
C SER A 273 -8.57 18.35 -3.96
N ASN A 274 -7.81 17.74 -3.06
CA ASN A 274 -8.28 16.70 -2.15
C ASN A 274 -8.85 17.32 -0.86
N GLU A 275 -10.08 16.95 -0.48
CA GLU A 275 -10.80 17.56 0.64
C GLU A 275 -10.11 17.32 2.00
N SER A 276 -9.64 16.11 2.24
CA SER A 276 -8.98 15.74 3.49
C SER A 276 -7.63 16.46 3.64
N LEU A 277 -6.82 16.52 2.58
CA LEU A 277 -5.54 17.24 2.58
C LEU A 277 -5.73 18.74 2.70
N ARG A 278 -6.75 19.28 2.05
CA ARG A 278 -7.13 20.70 2.18
C ARG A 278 -7.48 21.04 3.63
N THR A 279 -8.28 20.22 4.30
CA THR A 279 -8.66 20.42 5.70
C THR A 279 -7.43 20.37 6.62
N MET A 280 -6.53 19.42 6.37
CA MET A 280 -5.26 19.32 7.10
C MET A 280 -4.39 20.57 6.90
N LEU A 281 -4.23 21.05 5.67
CA LEU A 281 -3.49 22.28 5.38
C LEU A 281 -4.07 23.49 6.07
N ILE A 282 -5.40 23.66 6.10
CA ILE A 282 -6.07 24.74 6.81
C ILE A 282 -5.73 24.69 8.30
N GLY A 283 -5.73 23.50 8.91
CA GLY A 283 -5.38 23.33 10.32
C GLY A 283 -3.93 23.75 10.64
N ILE A 284 -2.99 23.43 9.76
CA ILE A 284 -1.57 23.75 9.94
C ILE A 284 -1.30 25.26 9.68
N ASN A 285 -2.03 25.88 8.75
CA ASN A 285 -1.89 27.29 8.38
C ASN A 285 -2.35 28.30 9.46
N THR A 286 -2.62 27.86 10.68
CA THR A 286 -3.11 28.76 11.74
C THR A 286 -2.01 29.64 12.35
N ALA A 287 -0.78 29.16 12.42
CA ALA A 287 0.34 29.85 13.00
C ALA A 287 1.37 30.37 11.98
N ILE A 288 1.58 29.60 10.91
CA ILE A 288 2.50 29.90 9.80
C ILE A 288 1.81 29.62 8.47
N ASP A 289 2.13 30.38 7.43
CA ASP A 289 1.60 30.15 6.08
C ASP A 289 2.40 29.04 5.37
N ILE A 290 2.07 27.78 5.68
CA ILE A 290 2.66 26.59 5.04
C ILE A 290 2.42 26.60 3.52
N ASP A 291 1.28 27.09 3.07
CA ASP A 291 0.98 27.19 1.64
C ASP A 291 1.99 28.08 0.92
N LYS A 292 2.30 29.25 1.50
CA LYS A 292 3.28 30.17 0.92
C LYS A 292 4.68 29.56 0.92
N MET A 293 5.05 28.87 1.99
CA MET A 293 6.32 28.14 2.06
C MET A 293 6.40 27.03 0.99
N LEU A 294 5.36 26.20 0.86
CA LEU A 294 5.33 25.12 -0.13
C LEU A 294 5.29 25.66 -1.57
N ARG A 295 4.64 26.79 -1.85
CA ARG A 295 4.64 27.42 -3.18
C ARG A 295 6.04 27.83 -3.63
N GLY A 296 6.94 28.14 -2.69
CA GLY A 296 8.33 28.45 -2.98
C GLY A 296 9.21 27.26 -3.35
N VAL A 297 8.71 26.03 -3.19
CA VAL A 297 9.45 24.80 -3.52
C VAL A 297 9.57 24.65 -5.03
N ASP A 298 10.75 24.29 -5.53
CA ASP A 298 10.99 23.90 -6.93
C ASP A 298 12.11 22.88 -7.00
N GLY A 299 11.77 21.61 -6.86
CA GLY A 299 12.73 20.51 -6.81
C GLY A 299 12.26 19.34 -5.96
N ASP A 300 13.22 18.63 -5.38
CA ASP A 300 12.96 17.52 -4.49
C ASP A 300 12.38 18.01 -3.16
N LEU A 301 11.33 17.35 -2.71
CA LEU A 301 10.71 17.50 -1.41
C LEU A 301 10.71 16.15 -0.71
N ILE A 302 11.30 16.11 0.50
CA ILE A 302 11.40 14.90 1.32
C ILE A 302 10.73 15.19 2.65
N MET A 303 9.79 14.34 3.05
CA MET A 303 9.23 14.28 4.39
C MET A 303 9.67 13.01 5.09
N SER A 304 10.03 13.09 6.35
CA SER A 304 10.46 11.94 7.15
C SER A 304 9.76 11.94 8.50
N LEU A 305 9.25 10.76 8.86
CA LEU A 305 8.63 10.45 10.13
C LEU A 305 9.47 9.38 10.83
N PRO A 306 10.28 9.72 11.84
CA PRO A 306 11.13 8.76 12.54
C PRO A 306 10.33 7.71 13.32
N SER A 307 9.25 8.12 13.98
CA SER A 307 8.41 7.25 14.81
C SER A 307 7.02 7.84 15.00
N LEU A 308 6.07 6.99 15.41
CA LEU A 308 4.79 7.43 15.95
C LEU A 308 4.96 7.62 17.46
N GLY A 309 4.64 8.79 17.99
CA GLY A 309 4.69 9.13 19.42
C GLY A 309 3.53 10.04 19.77
N ASP A 310 3.49 10.50 21.02
CA ASP A 310 2.48 11.44 21.52
C ASP A 310 2.59 12.81 20.82
N LYS A 311 3.81 13.23 20.50
CA LYS A 311 4.08 14.39 19.63
C LYS A 311 4.55 13.93 18.25
N LEU A 312 4.08 14.61 17.21
CA LEU A 312 4.49 14.34 15.84
C LEU A 312 5.89 14.94 15.57
N HIS A 313 6.88 14.07 15.38
CA HIS A 313 8.25 14.45 15.00
C HIS A 313 8.42 14.35 13.49
N LEU A 314 7.93 15.33 12.76
CA LEU A 314 8.05 15.38 11.30
C LEU A 314 9.28 16.19 10.90
N SER A 315 10.03 15.70 9.92
CA SER A 315 11.07 16.47 9.23
C SER A 315 10.66 16.67 7.77
N LEU A 316 10.91 17.88 7.25
CA LEU A 316 10.72 18.23 5.84
C LEU A 316 12.02 18.86 5.34
N LEU A 317 12.41 18.50 4.14
CA LEU A 317 13.53 19.09 3.41
C LEU A 317 13.07 19.31 1.97
N ALA A 318 13.29 20.52 1.43
CA ALA A 318 12.89 20.78 0.04
C ALA A 318 13.82 21.80 -0.63
N ASP A 319 14.07 21.62 -1.93
CA ASP A 319 14.69 22.66 -2.73
C ASP A 319 13.70 23.83 -2.92
N ALA A 320 14.12 25.04 -2.60
CA ALA A 320 13.31 26.26 -2.71
C ALA A 320 13.90 27.21 -3.74
N SER A 321 13.06 27.71 -4.64
CA SER A 321 13.37 28.78 -5.59
C SER A 321 12.88 30.14 -5.12
N ASP A 322 11.89 30.19 -4.22
CA ASP A 322 11.35 31.39 -3.61
C ASP A 322 11.28 31.23 -2.09
N VAL A 323 11.87 32.17 -1.38
CA VAL A 323 11.91 32.20 0.09
C VAL A 323 11.31 33.51 0.63
N SER A 324 10.51 34.21 -0.19
CA SER A 324 9.88 35.49 0.15
C SER A 324 8.96 35.42 1.37
N TRP A 325 8.48 34.24 1.74
CA TRP A 325 7.70 33.99 2.95
C TRP A 325 8.46 34.42 4.25
N GLN A 326 9.80 34.47 4.22
CA GLN A 326 10.61 34.92 5.38
C GLN A 326 10.27 36.36 5.79
N GLN A 327 9.81 37.19 4.87
CA GLN A 327 9.38 38.57 5.14
C GLN A 327 8.11 38.62 5.99
N ASP A 328 7.31 37.57 6.01
CA ASP A 328 6.06 37.51 6.77
C ASP A 328 6.26 36.97 8.20
N VAL A 329 7.44 36.48 8.54
CA VAL A 329 7.66 35.80 9.84
C VAL A 329 7.45 36.77 11.02
N ASP A 330 7.81 38.02 10.88
CA ASP A 330 7.55 39.00 11.94
C ASP A 330 6.05 39.29 12.11
N TYR A 331 5.27 39.18 11.05
CA TYR A 331 3.82 39.22 11.15
C TYR A 331 3.30 37.94 11.83
N TRP A 332 3.79 36.78 11.47
CA TRP A 332 3.39 35.52 12.10
C TRP A 332 3.68 35.48 13.60
N LYS A 333 4.85 35.97 14.03
CA LYS A 333 5.19 36.11 15.47
C LYS A 333 4.14 36.90 16.24
N LYS A 334 3.59 37.98 15.62
CA LYS A 334 2.60 38.84 16.24
C LYS A 334 1.18 38.29 16.20
N SER A 335 0.87 37.42 15.23
CA SER A 335 -0.45 36.89 14.97
C SER A 335 -0.62 35.44 15.41
N CYS A 336 0.33 34.85 16.14
CA CYS A 336 0.23 33.51 16.65
C CYS A 336 -1.05 33.30 17.46
N PRO A 337 -1.74 32.14 17.26
CA PRO A 337 -2.84 31.74 18.12
C PRO A 337 -2.40 31.56 19.58
N ALA A 338 -3.35 31.66 20.52
CA ALA A 338 -3.09 31.38 21.93
C ALA A 338 -2.46 30.00 22.14
N GLY A 339 -1.42 29.92 22.94
CA GLY A 339 -0.67 28.66 23.17
C GLY A 339 0.39 28.33 22.10
N THR A 340 0.57 29.21 21.10
CA THR A 340 1.59 29.04 20.07
C THR A 340 2.53 30.25 20.07
N GLN A 341 3.83 30.02 19.88
CA GLN A 341 4.86 31.08 19.86
C GLN A 341 5.89 30.80 18.77
N ILE A 342 6.36 31.85 18.08
CA ILE A 342 7.46 31.77 17.13
C ILE A 342 8.63 32.62 17.65
N GLU A 343 9.80 32.02 17.79
CA GLU A 343 11.03 32.63 18.23
C GLU A 343 12.10 32.58 17.13
N SER A 344 12.97 33.58 17.03
CA SER A 344 14.15 33.52 16.16
C SER A 344 15.25 32.73 16.86
N CYS A 345 15.84 31.74 16.16
CA CYS A 345 16.88 30.86 16.69
C CYS A 345 18.22 31.02 15.96
N GLY A 346 18.34 31.98 15.06
CA GLY A 346 19.51 32.25 14.24
C GLY A 346 19.13 33.02 12.98
N ARG A 347 20.07 33.16 12.07
CA ARG A 347 19.81 33.77 10.77
C ARG A 347 18.93 32.82 9.96
N ASP A 348 17.79 33.32 9.48
CA ASP A 348 16.85 32.57 8.62
C ASP A 348 16.31 31.24 9.26
N SER A 349 16.32 31.17 10.60
CA SER A 349 15.90 30.03 11.41
C SER A 349 14.96 30.44 12.52
N TYR A 350 13.86 29.72 12.67
CA TYR A 350 12.77 30.03 13.60
C TYR A 350 12.32 28.78 14.33
N MET A 351 11.92 28.92 15.60
CA MET A 351 11.32 27.89 16.42
C MET A 351 9.84 28.19 16.60
N LEU A 352 9.00 27.29 16.13
CA LEU A 352 7.57 27.22 16.45
C LEU A 352 7.40 26.35 17.68
N LYS A 353 6.81 26.88 18.74
CA LYS A 353 6.37 26.13 19.93
C LYS A 353 4.86 26.11 19.95
N GLY A 354 4.29 24.94 20.01
CA GLY A 354 2.84 24.72 19.99
C GLY A 354 2.40 23.66 20.99
N THR A 355 1.09 23.51 21.16
CA THR A 355 0.52 22.50 22.05
C THR A 355 0.75 21.08 21.54
N ASP A 356 0.61 20.88 20.23
CA ASP A 356 0.61 19.55 19.62
C ASP A 356 1.94 19.18 18.96
N PHE A 357 2.72 20.16 18.55
CA PHE A 357 4.06 19.92 18.01
C PHE A 357 4.98 21.13 18.16
N ASP A 358 6.28 20.87 18.27
CA ASP A 358 7.34 21.85 18.22
C ASP A 358 8.14 21.62 16.93
N ALA A 359 8.56 22.69 16.26
CA ALA A 359 9.36 22.58 15.05
C ALA A 359 10.30 23.77 14.85
N CYS A 360 11.52 23.48 14.40
CA CYS A 360 12.39 24.49 13.82
C CYS A 360 12.18 24.53 12.31
N PHE A 361 11.98 25.71 11.75
CA PHE A 361 11.84 25.89 10.32
C PHE A 361 12.71 27.05 9.83
N GLY A 362 13.09 26.98 8.58
CA GLY A 362 13.96 28.02 8.01
C GLY A 362 14.47 27.68 6.63
N VAL A 363 15.49 28.44 6.21
CA VAL A 363 16.18 28.25 4.95
C VAL A 363 17.67 28.15 5.18
N LYS A 364 18.31 27.07 4.70
CA LYS A 364 19.77 26.93 4.73
C LYS A 364 20.34 27.28 3.36
N ASP A 365 21.41 28.07 3.37
CA ASP A 365 22.14 28.50 2.17
C ASP A 365 21.25 29.20 1.11
N GLY A 366 20.15 29.84 1.55
CA GLY A 366 19.21 30.55 0.70
C GLY A 366 18.38 29.71 -0.27
N LYS A 367 18.47 28.37 -0.21
CA LYS A 367 17.88 27.46 -1.20
C LYS A 367 17.21 26.21 -0.60
N LEU A 368 17.55 25.85 0.62
CA LEU A 368 17.11 24.61 1.22
C LEU A 368 16.11 24.91 2.33
N LEU A 369 14.82 24.84 2.01
CA LEU A 369 13.73 24.91 2.97
C LEU A 369 13.78 23.69 3.88
N TYR A 370 13.64 23.90 5.19
CA TYR A 370 13.54 22.81 6.14
C TYR A 370 12.49 23.07 7.22
N VAL A 371 11.93 21.97 7.72
CA VAL A 371 11.20 21.89 8.98
C VAL A 371 11.76 20.67 9.72
N VAL A 372 12.20 20.82 10.96
CA VAL A 372 12.79 19.74 11.77
C VAL A 372 12.31 19.83 13.22
N PRO A 373 12.28 18.70 13.97
CA PRO A 373 11.63 18.67 15.28
C PRO A 373 12.38 19.45 16.39
N SER A 374 13.65 19.78 16.20
CA SER A 374 14.45 20.44 17.25
C SER A 374 15.55 21.33 16.66
N LEU A 375 16.06 22.25 17.49
CA LEU A 375 17.18 23.13 17.12
C LEU A 375 18.46 22.32 16.85
N GLU A 376 18.69 21.24 17.57
CA GLU A 376 19.84 20.35 17.35
C GLU A 376 19.78 19.71 15.95
N SER A 377 18.58 19.36 15.48
CA SER A 377 18.37 18.78 14.16
C SER A 377 18.71 19.76 13.02
N VAL A 378 18.68 21.08 13.28
CA VAL A 378 19.04 22.10 12.28
C VAL A 378 20.48 21.94 11.80
N LEU A 379 21.41 21.55 12.69
CA LEU A 379 22.81 21.32 12.35
C LEU A 379 22.99 20.25 11.27
N ASN A 380 22.10 19.28 11.25
CA ASN A 380 22.14 18.13 10.34
C ASN A 380 21.30 18.32 9.06
N VAL A 381 20.66 19.48 8.89
CA VAL A 381 19.87 19.78 7.69
C VAL A 381 20.72 19.67 6.42
N GLY A 382 20.28 18.86 5.46
CA GLY A 382 20.97 18.65 4.19
C GLY A 382 22.26 17.82 4.27
N THR A 383 22.62 17.28 5.43
CA THR A 383 23.77 16.38 5.58
C THR A 383 23.35 14.94 5.34
N LYS A 384 24.33 14.09 5.00
CA LYS A 384 24.09 12.63 4.86
C LYS A 384 23.64 12.07 6.22
N ALA A 385 22.59 11.25 6.20
CA ALA A 385 22.11 10.56 7.40
C ALA A 385 23.20 9.63 7.98
N LEU A 386 23.21 9.44 9.30
CA LEU A 386 24.13 8.50 9.98
C LEU A 386 23.94 7.07 9.45
N ARG A 387 22.70 6.69 9.19
CA ARG A 387 22.32 5.42 8.56
C ARG A 387 21.47 5.73 7.32
N PRO A 388 22.08 6.04 6.19
CA PRO A 388 21.35 6.31 4.97
C PRO A 388 20.65 5.05 4.46
N LEU A 389 19.69 5.21 3.54
CA LEU A 389 19.12 4.09 2.80
C LEU A 389 20.23 3.27 2.13
N SER A 390 20.05 1.96 2.05
CA SER A 390 21.00 1.09 1.36
C SER A 390 21.09 1.44 -0.13
N PRO A 391 22.25 1.21 -0.80
CA PRO A 391 22.38 1.46 -2.23
C PRO A 391 21.30 0.77 -3.07
N ALA A 392 20.89 -0.43 -2.68
CA ALA A 392 19.81 -1.18 -3.34
C ALA A 392 18.45 -0.45 -3.24
N VAL A 393 18.13 0.14 -2.09
CA VAL A 393 16.91 0.94 -1.90
C VAL A 393 17.01 2.25 -2.67
N ILE A 394 18.16 2.94 -2.64
CA ILE A 394 18.38 4.19 -3.39
C ILE A 394 18.15 3.96 -4.88
N GLU A 395 18.67 2.87 -5.45
CA GLU A 395 18.47 2.52 -6.86
C GLU A 395 16.98 2.29 -7.18
N GLN A 396 16.23 1.72 -6.26
CA GLN A 396 14.78 1.58 -6.41
C GLN A 396 14.03 2.92 -6.34
N VAL A 397 14.51 3.90 -5.59
CA VAL A 397 13.87 5.21 -5.39
C VAL A 397 14.19 6.20 -6.50
N LYS A 398 15.41 6.14 -7.02
CA LYS A 398 15.93 7.06 -8.04
C LYS A 398 15.04 7.15 -9.26
N GLY A 399 14.81 8.37 -9.76
CA GLY A 399 14.00 8.64 -10.94
C GLY A 399 12.49 8.42 -10.77
N SER A 400 12.03 7.95 -9.59
CA SER A 400 10.60 7.86 -9.29
C SER A 400 10.01 9.27 -9.14
N ARG A 401 8.72 9.45 -9.45
CA ARG A 401 8.04 10.75 -9.32
C ARG A 401 7.53 10.99 -7.90
N PHE A 402 7.03 9.94 -7.29
CA PHE A 402 6.61 9.90 -5.89
C PHE A 402 7.01 8.56 -5.30
N VAL A 403 7.59 8.59 -4.12
CA VAL A 403 7.99 7.39 -3.42
C VAL A 403 7.72 7.50 -1.93
N ALA A 404 7.27 6.40 -1.34
CA ALA A 404 7.22 6.22 0.11
C ALA A 404 8.12 5.03 0.49
N VAL A 405 8.99 5.24 1.47
CA VAL A 405 9.92 4.23 2.00
C VAL A 405 9.54 3.95 3.44
N LEU A 406 9.11 2.72 3.72
CA LEU A 406 8.76 2.23 5.05
C LEU A 406 9.86 1.30 5.57
N SER A 407 10.40 1.60 6.74
CA SER A 407 11.30 0.70 7.46
C SER A 407 10.50 -0.33 8.23
N LEU A 408 10.56 -1.60 7.81
CA LEU A 408 9.85 -2.68 8.48
C LEU A 408 10.38 -2.92 9.90
N SER A 409 11.68 -2.79 10.10
CA SER A 409 12.30 -2.92 11.43
C SER A 409 11.83 -1.82 12.40
N SER A 410 11.66 -0.59 11.93
CA SER A 410 11.10 0.49 12.74
C SER A 410 9.60 0.33 12.97
N ALA A 411 8.88 -0.13 11.96
CA ALA A 411 7.45 -0.44 12.07
C ALA A 411 7.18 -1.57 13.08
N THR A 412 7.96 -2.65 13.04
CA THR A 412 7.84 -3.79 13.94
C THR A 412 8.18 -3.43 15.40
N ARG A 413 9.17 -2.55 15.62
CA ARG A 413 9.48 -2.04 16.97
C ARG A 413 8.30 -1.29 17.59
N GLN A 414 7.51 -0.57 16.78
CA GLN A 414 6.37 0.21 17.25
C GLN A 414 5.07 -0.59 17.28
N LYS A 415 4.95 -1.59 16.43
CA LYS A 415 3.80 -2.49 16.31
C LYS A 415 4.28 -3.93 16.17
N PRO A 416 4.46 -4.64 17.29
CA PRO A 416 4.97 -6.01 17.30
C PRO A 416 4.14 -7.00 16.47
N GLU A 417 2.86 -6.69 16.22
CA GLU A 417 1.98 -7.51 15.38
C GLU A 417 2.51 -7.60 13.92
N LEU A 418 3.27 -6.62 13.47
CA LEU A 418 3.90 -6.62 12.15
C LEU A 418 5.09 -7.59 12.04
N SER A 419 5.55 -8.18 13.15
CA SER A 419 6.58 -9.23 13.16
C SER A 419 6.16 -10.48 12.37
N VAL A 420 4.86 -10.69 12.22
CA VAL A 420 4.31 -11.74 11.34
C VAL A 420 4.83 -11.61 9.92
N VAL A 421 4.96 -10.39 9.37
CA VAL A 421 5.56 -10.17 8.04
C VAL A 421 6.99 -10.68 7.98
N SER A 422 7.79 -10.43 9.03
CA SER A 422 9.17 -10.91 9.12
C SER A 422 9.27 -12.44 9.27
N SER A 423 8.23 -13.11 9.76
CA SER A 423 8.19 -14.58 9.84
C SER A 423 8.04 -15.21 8.46
N PHE A 424 7.39 -14.54 7.53
CA PHE A 424 7.20 -15.01 6.16
C PHE A 424 8.28 -14.52 5.19
N LEU A 425 8.78 -13.30 5.42
CA LEU A 425 9.82 -12.67 4.63
C LEU A 425 10.99 -12.25 5.57
N PRO A 426 11.78 -13.20 6.08
CA PRO A 426 12.75 -12.95 7.14
C PRO A 426 13.87 -11.98 6.73
N ASN A 427 14.15 -11.88 5.45
CA ASN A 427 15.18 -10.97 4.92
C ASN A 427 14.64 -9.57 4.59
N LEU A 428 13.33 -9.35 4.67
CA LEU A 428 12.72 -8.08 4.30
C LEU A 428 12.94 -7.03 5.40
N LYS A 429 13.54 -5.91 5.02
CA LYS A 429 13.80 -4.76 5.92
C LYS A 429 13.08 -3.49 5.49
N THR A 430 12.84 -3.33 4.20
CA THR A 430 12.32 -2.09 3.62
C THR A 430 11.20 -2.37 2.63
N ILE A 431 10.16 -1.57 2.69
CA ILE A 431 9.09 -1.54 1.69
C ILE A 431 9.17 -0.19 0.97
N VAL A 432 9.27 -0.22 -0.34
CA VAL A 432 9.26 0.94 -1.22
C VAL A 432 7.96 0.94 -2.02
N LEU A 433 7.15 1.97 -1.87
CA LEU A 433 5.98 2.21 -2.68
C LEU A 433 6.32 3.33 -3.67
N LYS A 434 6.11 3.10 -4.96
CA LYS A 434 6.27 4.09 -6.03
C LYS A 434 4.91 4.38 -6.65
N ILE A 435 4.66 5.62 -7.00
CA ILE A 435 3.54 6.01 -7.87
C ILE A 435 4.14 6.40 -9.22
N GLU A 436 3.69 5.69 -10.27
CA GLU A 436 4.10 5.90 -11.66
C GLU A 436 3.09 6.71 -12.44
#